data_51a842c8eaea0ff60513a94a531141de
#
_entry.id   51a842c8eaea0ff60513a94a531141de
#
_cell.length_a   1.000
_cell.length_b   1.000
_cell.length_c   1.000
_cell.angle_alpha   90.00
_cell.angle_beta   90.00
_cell.angle_gamma   90.00
#
_symmetry.space_group_name_H-M   'P 1'
#
loop_
_entity.id
_entity.type
_entity.pdbx_description
1 polymer ?
#
loop_
_entity_poly.entity_id
_entity_poly.type
_entity_poly.pdbx_seq_one_letter_code
_entity_poly.pdbx_strand_id
1 'polypeptide(L)'
;YLPSYDDVNGDFICEAEEIIVSNKWMSFDDYLALNKIGFVCYLLTIAEYFIRVVDYLTENTAINITQLFHDIMNPPEKDSIEASHRKFLDDYDQERIEELSETYEEAKQKMEESFRKAGNQVLEPSRLNVKFASRLIYQEKWFAGVLWDNLESKELKKDDKLILQDLINVCDVEWVNLREIHQQKKLTVTGLTH
;
A
#
# COMPACT_ATOMS: atom_id res chain seq x y z
N TYR A 1 19.50 0.28 6.59
CA TYR A 1 18.86 0.06 7.88
C TYR A 1 17.41 0.48 7.83
N LEU A 2 16.52 -0.33 8.37
CA LEU A 2 15.11 -0.03 8.55
C LEU A 2 14.85 0.07 10.06
N PRO A 3 14.59 1.26 10.60
CA PRO A 3 14.44 1.45 12.03
C PRO A 3 13.03 1.06 12.52
N SER A 4 12.99 0.52 13.72
CA SER A 4 11.79 0.44 14.56
C SER A 4 12.15 0.96 15.96
N TYR A 5 11.15 1.35 16.75
CA TYR A 5 11.39 1.80 18.12
C TYR A 5 10.33 1.26 19.07
N ASP A 6 10.70 1.13 20.34
CA ASP A 6 9.81 0.76 21.41
C ASP A 6 10.03 1.71 22.60
N ASP A 7 9.00 1.88 23.41
CA ASP A 7 9.08 2.61 24.70
C ASP A 7 9.02 1.60 25.83
N VAL A 8 10.16 1.36 26.44
CA VAL A 8 10.25 0.51 27.62
C VAL A 8 10.53 1.40 28.84
N ASN A 9 9.53 1.58 29.68
CA ASN A 9 9.60 2.37 30.92
C ASN A 9 9.92 3.87 30.69
N GLY A 10 9.56 4.44 29.56
CA GLY A 10 9.83 5.84 29.21
C GLY A 10 11.20 6.06 28.57
N ASP A 11 11.96 5.00 28.32
CA ASP A 11 13.24 5.06 27.61
C ASP A 11 13.00 4.74 26.12
N PHE A 12 13.52 5.64 25.26
CA PHE A 12 13.50 5.42 23.82
C PHE A 12 14.53 4.36 23.42
N ILE A 13 14.05 3.23 22.91
CA ILE A 13 14.86 2.16 22.36
C ILE A 13 14.69 2.15 20.85
N CYS A 14 15.78 2.38 20.12
CA CYS A 14 15.83 2.27 18.67
C CYS A 14 16.41 0.91 18.29
N GLU A 15 15.60 0.09 17.62
CA GLU A 15 16.06 -1.11 16.93
C GLU A 15 16.17 -0.80 15.43
N ALA A 16 17.18 -1.29 14.78
CA ALA A 16 17.34 -1.15 13.34
C ALA A 16 17.84 -2.47 12.74
N GLU A 17 17.17 -2.90 11.68
CA GLU A 17 17.53 -4.10 10.93
C GLU A 17 18.36 -3.74 9.71
N GLU A 18 19.43 -4.49 9.47
CA GLU A 18 20.14 -4.45 8.19
C GLU A 18 19.34 -5.18 7.14
N ILE A 19 19.06 -4.52 6.03
CA ILE A 19 18.36 -5.12 4.91
C ILE A 19 19.19 -5.05 3.63
N ILE A 20 19.06 -6.06 2.78
CA ILE A 20 19.71 -6.11 1.48
C ILE A 20 18.80 -5.41 0.48
N VAL A 21 19.18 -4.24 0.01
CA VAL A 21 18.44 -3.45 -0.99
C VAL A 21 18.94 -3.67 -2.42
N SER A 22 20.15 -4.27 -2.59
CA SER A 22 20.68 -4.65 -3.89
C SER A 22 21.80 -5.69 -3.76
N ASN A 23 22.00 -6.49 -4.78
CA ASN A 23 23.10 -7.45 -4.90
C ASN A 23 23.36 -7.74 -6.41
N LYS A 24 24.21 -8.72 -6.74
CA LYS A 24 24.55 -9.03 -8.13
C LYS A 24 23.38 -9.57 -8.98
N TRP A 25 22.27 -9.96 -8.37
CA TRP A 25 21.08 -10.51 -9.05
C TRP A 25 19.81 -9.64 -8.88
N MET A 26 19.84 -8.66 -7.97
CA MET A 26 18.73 -7.79 -7.66
C MET A 26 19.22 -6.35 -7.61
N SER A 27 18.70 -5.50 -8.46
CA SER A 27 18.95 -4.06 -8.44
C SER A 27 18.14 -3.38 -7.33
N PHE A 28 18.41 -2.09 -7.07
CA PHE A 28 17.61 -1.30 -6.17
C PHE A 28 16.17 -1.10 -6.69
N ASP A 29 16.02 -0.96 -8.01
CA ASP A 29 14.69 -0.86 -8.63
C ASP A 29 13.89 -2.16 -8.47
N ASP A 30 14.53 -3.33 -8.56
CA ASP A 30 13.89 -4.61 -8.26
C ASP A 30 13.44 -4.68 -6.79
N TYR A 31 14.24 -4.16 -5.85
CA TYR A 31 13.87 -4.07 -4.45
C TYR A 31 12.61 -3.21 -4.25
N LEU A 32 12.53 -2.03 -4.88
CA LEU A 32 11.34 -1.17 -4.82
C LEU A 32 10.12 -1.86 -5.45
N ALA A 33 10.30 -2.52 -6.59
CA ALA A 33 9.22 -3.28 -7.24
C ALA A 33 8.69 -4.40 -6.33
N LEU A 34 9.57 -5.15 -5.68
CA LEU A 34 9.18 -6.22 -4.75
C LEU A 34 8.46 -5.68 -3.50
N ASN A 35 8.85 -4.51 -2.99
CA ASN A 35 8.13 -3.87 -1.88
C ASN A 35 6.68 -3.53 -2.25
N LYS A 36 6.44 -3.06 -3.47
CA LYS A 36 5.07 -2.82 -3.97
C LYS A 36 4.25 -4.11 -4.06
N ILE A 37 4.85 -5.24 -4.44
CA ILE A 37 4.19 -6.54 -4.39
C ILE A 37 3.87 -6.95 -2.95
N GLY A 38 4.81 -6.75 -2.02
CA GLY A 38 4.58 -6.97 -0.59
C GLY A 38 3.41 -6.12 -0.05
N PHE A 39 3.30 -4.88 -0.50
CA PHE A 39 2.15 -4.01 -0.18
C PHE A 39 0.83 -4.60 -0.70
N VAL A 40 0.80 -5.09 -1.94
CA VAL A 40 -0.40 -5.75 -2.48
C VAL A 40 -0.75 -6.99 -1.68
N CYS A 41 0.22 -7.85 -1.34
CA CYS A 41 -0.04 -9.00 -0.48
C CYS A 41 -0.67 -8.57 0.85
N TYR A 42 -0.17 -7.49 1.46
CA TYR A 42 -0.76 -6.91 2.67
C TYR A 42 -2.22 -6.47 2.46
N LEU A 43 -2.51 -5.76 1.36
CA LEU A 43 -3.87 -5.32 1.03
C LEU A 43 -4.84 -6.50 0.91
N LEU A 44 -4.44 -7.57 0.24
CA LEU A 44 -5.30 -8.70 -0.04
C LEU A 44 -5.48 -9.61 1.18
N THR A 45 -4.42 -9.84 1.97
CA THR A 45 -4.46 -10.83 3.07
C THR A 45 -4.86 -10.21 4.41
N ILE A 46 -4.54 -8.96 4.67
CA ILE A 46 -4.80 -8.30 5.95
C ILE A 46 -5.99 -7.35 5.85
N ALA A 47 -6.04 -6.53 4.78
CA ALA A 47 -7.14 -5.59 4.57
C ALA A 47 -8.32 -6.21 3.80
N GLU A 48 -8.18 -7.43 3.27
CA GLU A 48 -9.18 -8.13 2.46
C GLU A 48 -9.74 -7.30 1.29
N TYR A 49 -8.92 -6.35 0.81
CA TYR A 49 -9.32 -5.41 -0.24
C TYR A 49 -9.43 -6.12 -1.58
N PHE A 50 -10.61 -6.12 -2.18
CA PHE A 50 -10.92 -6.87 -3.41
C PHE A 50 -10.69 -8.39 -3.32
N ILE A 51 -10.72 -8.99 -2.13
CA ILE A 51 -10.44 -10.41 -1.93
C ILE A 51 -11.34 -11.32 -2.78
N ARG A 52 -12.63 -10.97 -2.94
CA ARG A 52 -13.58 -11.77 -3.76
C ARG A 52 -13.17 -11.84 -5.24
N VAL A 53 -12.55 -10.77 -5.76
CA VAL A 53 -12.01 -10.76 -7.14
C VAL A 53 -10.83 -11.73 -7.24
N VAL A 54 -9.94 -11.69 -6.25
CA VAL A 54 -8.77 -12.57 -6.19
C VAL A 54 -9.18 -14.03 -6.06
N ASP A 55 -10.13 -14.35 -5.19
CA ASP A 55 -10.66 -15.70 -5.01
C ASP A 55 -11.24 -16.22 -6.32
N TYR A 56 -12.09 -15.41 -6.97
CA TYR A 56 -12.68 -15.79 -8.25
C TYR A 56 -11.61 -16.06 -9.33
N LEU A 57 -10.63 -15.16 -9.46
CA LEU A 57 -9.54 -15.32 -10.42
C LEU A 57 -8.74 -16.59 -10.17
N THR A 58 -8.43 -16.88 -8.91
CA THR A 58 -7.64 -18.06 -8.50
C THR A 58 -8.38 -19.36 -8.77
N GLU A 59 -9.68 -19.40 -8.51
CA GLU A 59 -10.48 -20.61 -8.61
C GLU A 59 -10.98 -20.91 -10.03
N ASN A 60 -11.22 -19.87 -10.84
CA ASN A 60 -11.98 -20.02 -12.09
C ASN A 60 -11.19 -19.65 -13.35
N THR A 61 -9.98 -19.07 -13.21
CA THR A 61 -9.21 -18.62 -14.35
C THR A 61 -7.74 -19.09 -14.29
N ALA A 62 -7.04 -18.94 -15.40
CA ALA A 62 -5.58 -19.19 -15.48
C ALA A 62 -4.75 -17.90 -15.28
N ILE A 63 -5.36 -16.81 -14.78
CA ILE A 63 -4.66 -15.56 -14.56
C ILE A 63 -3.62 -15.72 -13.45
N ASN A 64 -2.39 -15.32 -13.75
CA ASN A 64 -1.35 -15.23 -12.73
C ASN A 64 -1.58 -13.96 -11.90
N ILE A 65 -2.06 -14.16 -10.66
CA ILE A 65 -2.39 -13.08 -9.73
C ILE A 65 -1.18 -12.22 -9.40
N THR A 66 -0.03 -12.83 -9.17
CA THR A 66 1.21 -12.11 -8.87
C THR A 66 1.60 -11.20 -10.04
N GLN A 67 1.51 -11.70 -11.28
CA GLN A 67 1.81 -10.89 -12.47
C GLN A 67 0.79 -9.77 -12.66
N LEU A 68 -0.49 -10.02 -12.44
CA LEU A 68 -1.53 -9.00 -12.52
C LEU A 68 -1.24 -7.82 -11.58
N PHE A 69 -0.94 -8.10 -10.33
CA PHE A 69 -0.64 -7.04 -9.37
C PHE A 69 0.73 -6.41 -9.59
N HIS A 70 1.70 -7.17 -10.08
CA HIS A 70 2.95 -6.60 -10.54
C HIS A 70 2.72 -5.56 -11.63
N ASP A 71 1.91 -5.85 -12.64
CA ASP A 71 1.61 -4.95 -13.76
C ASP A 71 0.90 -3.67 -13.28
N ILE A 72 -0.01 -3.79 -12.30
CA ILE A 72 -0.69 -2.64 -11.69
C ILE A 72 0.27 -1.76 -10.90
N MET A 73 1.15 -2.36 -10.11
CA MET A 73 2.04 -1.62 -9.20
C MET A 73 3.37 -1.19 -9.83
N ASN A 74 3.75 -1.81 -10.96
CA ASN A 74 4.95 -1.48 -11.71
C ASN A 74 4.60 -1.36 -13.21
N PRO A 75 3.75 -0.42 -13.61
CA PRO A 75 3.36 -0.26 -15.01
C PRO A 75 4.59 0.09 -15.87
N PRO A 76 4.73 -0.51 -17.05
CA PRO A 76 5.89 -0.30 -17.92
C PRO A 76 5.98 1.14 -18.45
N GLU A 77 4.85 1.82 -18.61
CA GLU A 77 4.75 3.19 -19.09
C GLU A 77 4.05 4.07 -18.07
N LYS A 78 4.78 4.53 -17.04
CA LYS A 78 4.23 5.39 -15.98
C LYS A 78 3.56 6.67 -16.51
N ASP A 79 3.99 7.18 -17.65
CA ASP A 79 3.42 8.41 -18.22
C ASP A 79 2.05 8.22 -18.87
N SER A 80 1.67 6.98 -19.18
CA SER A 80 0.38 6.64 -19.78
C SER A 80 -0.73 6.37 -18.76
N ILE A 81 -0.39 6.21 -17.48
CA ILE A 81 -1.36 5.92 -16.42
C ILE A 81 -1.98 7.19 -15.85
N GLU A 82 -3.14 7.04 -15.23
CA GLU A 82 -3.84 8.13 -14.54
C GLU A 82 -2.93 8.85 -13.52
N ALA A 83 -3.03 10.18 -13.45
CA ALA A 83 -2.16 11.00 -12.62
C ALA A 83 -2.23 10.65 -11.11
N SER A 84 -3.41 10.28 -10.61
CA SER A 84 -3.59 9.85 -9.21
C SER A 84 -2.89 8.52 -8.92
N HIS A 85 -2.99 7.55 -9.83
CA HIS A 85 -2.29 6.28 -9.74
C HIS A 85 -0.77 6.48 -9.76
N ARG A 86 -0.26 7.25 -10.73
CA ARG A 86 1.17 7.59 -10.82
C ARG A 86 1.67 8.24 -9.53
N LYS A 87 0.95 9.26 -9.06
CA LYS A 87 1.32 9.95 -7.83
C LYS A 87 1.36 9.00 -6.62
N PHE A 88 0.43 8.06 -6.53
CA PHE A 88 0.43 7.07 -5.46
C PHE A 88 1.68 6.19 -5.48
N LEU A 89 2.07 5.72 -6.68
CA LEU A 89 3.28 4.89 -6.84
C LEU A 89 4.56 5.66 -6.53
N ASP A 90 4.66 6.90 -7.01
CA ASP A 90 5.81 7.77 -6.77
C ASP A 90 5.95 8.11 -5.28
N ASP A 91 4.85 8.45 -4.62
CA ASP A 91 4.83 8.73 -3.18
C ASP A 91 5.22 7.47 -2.36
N TYR A 92 4.75 6.26 -2.78
CA TYR A 92 5.12 5.01 -2.12
C TYR A 92 6.63 4.73 -2.24
N ASP A 93 7.18 4.83 -3.45
CA ASP A 93 8.60 4.63 -3.70
C ASP A 93 9.44 5.67 -2.92
N GLN A 94 9.04 6.93 -2.94
CA GLN A 94 9.73 8.01 -2.24
C GLN A 94 9.76 7.77 -0.72
N GLU A 95 8.62 7.45 -0.10
CA GLU A 95 8.58 7.19 1.32
C GLU A 95 9.35 5.92 1.71
N ARG A 96 9.33 4.88 0.85
CA ARG A 96 10.18 3.69 1.07
C ARG A 96 11.67 4.03 1.05
N ILE A 97 12.11 4.91 0.15
CA ILE A 97 13.49 5.37 0.10
C ILE A 97 13.84 6.19 1.35
N GLU A 98 12.94 7.06 1.79
CA GLU A 98 13.13 7.91 2.97
C GLU A 98 13.22 7.12 4.28
N GLU A 99 12.57 5.95 4.37
CA GLU A 99 12.71 5.05 5.53
C GLU A 99 14.10 4.42 5.63
N LEU A 100 14.85 4.32 4.52
CA LEU A 100 16.17 3.73 4.51
C LEU A 100 17.22 4.69 5.08
N SER A 101 18.23 4.13 5.69
CA SER A 101 19.42 4.83 6.17
C SER A 101 20.67 4.03 5.80
N GLU A 102 21.75 4.73 5.49
CA GLU A 102 23.01 4.08 5.13
C GLU A 102 23.73 3.48 6.35
N THR A 103 23.53 4.08 7.52
CA THR A 103 24.16 3.66 8.76
C THR A 103 23.15 3.51 9.90
N TYR A 104 23.53 2.74 10.91
CA TYR A 104 22.74 2.61 12.15
C TYR A 104 22.58 3.96 12.87
N GLU A 105 23.64 4.75 12.92
CA GLU A 105 23.65 6.05 13.57
C GLU A 105 22.66 7.03 12.90
N GLU A 106 22.61 7.02 11.56
CA GLU A 106 21.65 7.82 10.80
C GLU A 106 20.21 7.34 11.07
N ALA A 107 19.96 6.04 11.06
CA ALA A 107 18.66 5.46 11.37
C ALA A 107 18.21 5.89 12.77
N LYS A 108 19.08 5.76 13.75
CA LYS A 108 18.84 6.17 15.15
C LYS A 108 18.53 7.65 15.27
N GLN A 109 19.31 8.51 14.61
CA GLN A 109 19.09 9.95 14.63
C GLN A 109 17.73 10.33 14.04
N LYS A 110 17.37 9.79 12.88
CA LYS A 110 16.05 10.01 12.25
C LYS A 110 14.90 9.63 13.20
N MET A 111 15.04 8.50 13.90
CA MET A 111 14.02 8.04 14.85
C MET A 111 13.92 8.94 16.09
N GLU A 112 15.04 9.34 16.67
CA GLU A 112 15.07 10.26 17.81
C GLU A 112 14.44 11.62 17.46
N GLU A 113 14.72 12.15 16.27
CA GLU A 113 14.12 13.40 15.80
C GLU A 113 12.60 13.26 15.62
N SER A 114 12.13 12.14 15.07
CA SER A 114 10.71 11.84 14.90
C SER A 114 10.01 11.74 16.25
N PHE A 115 10.61 11.04 17.21
CA PHE A 115 10.12 10.92 18.58
C PHE A 115 10.01 12.28 19.29
N ARG A 116 11.04 13.12 19.18
CA ARG A 116 11.01 14.48 19.75
C ARG A 116 9.94 15.37 19.10
N LYS A 117 9.78 15.30 17.77
CA LYS A 117 8.73 16.03 17.05
C LYS A 117 7.31 15.62 17.47
N ALA A 118 7.14 14.36 17.84
CA ALA A 118 5.89 13.82 18.37
C ALA A 118 5.63 14.16 19.86
N GLY A 119 6.44 15.00 20.47
CA GLY A 119 6.31 15.40 21.88
C GLY A 119 6.64 14.27 22.86
N ASN A 120 7.59 13.42 22.52
CA ASN A 120 7.98 12.21 23.25
C ASN A 120 6.82 11.20 23.40
N GLN A 121 5.86 11.26 22.50
CA GLN A 121 4.85 10.22 22.40
C GLN A 121 5.33 9.17 21.41
N VAL A 122 5.20 7.91 21.79
CA VAL A 122 5.36 6.79 20.87
C VAL A 122 4.19 6.87 19.87
N LEU A 123 4.43 7.55 18.75
CA LEU A 123 3.62 7.32 17.58
C LEU A 123 4.14 6.00 17.02
N GLU A 124 3.34 4.94 17.11
CA GLU A 124 3.65 3.75 16.31
C GLU A 124 3.93 4.25 14.89
N PRO A 125 5.13 4.02 14.34
CA PRO A 125 5.38 4.36 12.96
C PRO A 125 4.33 3.58 12.19
N SER A 126 3.38 4.29 11.59
CA SER A 126 2.40 3.62 10.75
C SER A 126 3.22 2.92 9.69
N ARG A 127 3.33 1.61 9.80
CA ARG A 127 4.09 0.80 8.84
C ARG A 127 3.67 1.28 7.45
N LEU A 128 4.62 1.53 6.58
CA LEU A 128 4.37 2.11 5.25
C LEU A 128 3.14 1.47 4.57
N ASN A 129 3.04 0.14 4.63
CA ASN A 129 1.92 -0.61 4.08
C ASN A 129 0.57 -0.21 4.71
N VAL A 130 0.50 0.02 6.03
CA VAL A 130 -0.73 0.46 6.72
C VAL A 130 -1.13 1.86 6.26
N LYS A 131 -0.17 2.78 6.17
CA LYS A 131 -0.39 4.15 5.72
C LYS A 131 -0.94 4.18 4.29
N PHE A 132 -0.28 3.48 3.38
CA PHE A 132 -0.68 3.44 1.97
C PHE A 132 -1.96 2.63 1.74
N ALA A 133 -2.21 1.56 2.51
CA ALA A 133 -3.49 0.87 2.48
C ALA A 133 -4.63 1.79 2.93
N SER A 134 -4.46 2.53 4.03
CA SER A 134 -5.44 3.52 4.47
C SER A 134 -5.67 4.61 3.44
N ARG A 135 -4.61 5.10 2.79
CA ARG A 135 -4.73 6.08 1.71
C ARG A 135 -5.50 5.50 0.52
N LEU A 136 -5.14 4.30 0.05
CA LEU A 136 -5.80 3.64 -1.07
C LEU A 136 -7.29 3.40 -0.78
N ILE A 137 -7.61 2.90 0.41
CA ILE A 137 -8.97 2.56 0.82
C ILE A 137 -9.83 3.83 0.98
N TYR A 138 -9.31 4.88 1.62
CA TYR A 138 -10.13 6.03 2.04
C TYR A 138 -10.02 7.26 1.15
N GLN A 139 -9.00 7.38 0.31
CA GLN A 139 -8.73 8.61 -0.45
C GLN A 139 -8.67 8.40 -1.96
N GLU A 140 -8.18 7.23 -2.40
CA GLU A 140 -7.99 6.95 -3.82
C GLU A 140 -9.21 6.25 -4.42
N LYS A 141 -9.48 6.53 -5.69
CA LYS A 141 -10.62 5.94 -6.42
C LYS A 141 -10.21 5.20 -7.69
N TRP A 142 -8.94 5.26 -8.05
CA TRP A 142 -8.44 4.73 -9.32
C TRP A 142 -8.33 3.20 -9.35
N PHE A 143 -8.20 2.54 -8.19
CA PHE A 143 -7.80 1.13 -8.14
C PHE A 143 -8.76 0.18 -8.85
N ALA A 144 -10.07 0.36 -8.65
CA ALA A 144 -11.08 -0.48 -9.30
C ALA A 144 -11.02 -0.37 -10.83
N GLY A 145 -10.86 0.84 -11.36
CA GLY A 145 -10.72 1.09 -12.80
C GLY A 145 -9.46 0.45 -13.36
N VAL A 146 -8.32 0.68 -12.72
CA VAL A 146 -7.03 0.09 -13.15
C VAL A 146 -7.03 -1.44 -13.07
N LEU A 147 -7.65 -2.01 -12.03
CA LEU A 147 -7.82 -3.47 -11.92
C LEU A 147 -8.65 -4.01 -13.08
N TRP A 148 -9.76 -3.33 -13.41
CA TRP A 148 -10.60 -3.73 -14.55
C TRP A 148 -9.86 -3.63 -15.88
N ASP A 149 -9.20 -2.51 -16.18
CA ASP A 149 -8.46 -2.28 -17.43
C ASP A 149 -7.38 -3.37 -17.64
N ASN A 150 -6.70 -3.75 -16.57
CA ASN A 150 -5.72 -4.84 -16.63
C ASN A 150 -6.38 -6.20 -16.89
N LEU A 151 -7.55 -6.48 -16.32
CA LEU A 151 -8.28 -7.74 -16.53
C LEU A 151 -8.94 -7.79 -17.91
N GLU A 152 -9.52 -6.69 -18.38
CA GLU A 152 -10.16 -6.62 -19.69
C GLU A 152 -9.20 -6.93 -20.83
N SER A 153 -7.92 -6.53 -20.67
CA SER A 153 -6.85 -6.82 -21.65
C SER A 153 -6.43 -8.30 -21.70
N LYS A 154 -6.80 -9.12 -20.70
CA LYS A 154 -6.41 -10.53 -20.62
C LYS A 154 -7.36 -11.42 -21.43
N GLU A 155 -6.85 -12.60 -21.83
CA GLU A 155 -7.65 -13.65 -22.50
C GLU A 155 -8.56 -14.36 -21.49
N LEU A 156 -9.70 -13.76 -21.22
CA LEU A 156 -10.74 -14.30 -20.35
C LEU A 156 -11.99 -14.64 -21.17
N LYS A 157 -12.74 -15.67 -20.74
CA LYS A 157 -14.07 -15.96 -21.30
C LYS A 157 -15.02 -14.80 -21.04
N LYS A 158 -16.01 -14.63 -21.93
CA LYS A 158 -16.99 -13.56 -21.80
C LYS A 158 -17.73 -13.58 -20.46
N ASP A 159 -18.11 -14.78 -20.00
CA ASP A 159 -18.84 -14.93 -18.74
C ASP A 159 -17.95 -14.57 -17.53
N ASP A 160 -16.66 -14.95 -17.56
CA ASP A 160 -15.71 -14.58 -16.50
C ASP A 160 -15.52 -13.05 -16.43
N LYS A 161 -15.46 -12.36 -17.58
CA LYS A 161 -15.37 -10.89 -17.63
C LYS A 161 -16.59 -10.22 -17.01
N LEU A 162 -17.79 -10.73 -17.27
CA LEU A 162 -19.03 -10.19 -16.68
C LEU A 162 -19.03 -10.36 -15.15
N ILE A 163 -18.70 -11.55 -14.67
CA ILE A 163 -18.64 -11.83 -13.23
C ILE A 163 -17.59 -10.97 -12.55
N LEU A 164 -16.39 -10.84 -13.14
CA LEU A 164 -15.31 -10.02 -12.57
C LEU A 164 -15.68 -8.56 -12.51
N GLN A 165 -16.34 -8.02 -13.55
CA GLN A 165 -16.81 -6.64 -13.55
C GLN A 165 -17.83 -6.39 -12.43
N ASP A 166 -18.77 -7.32 -12.23
CA ASP A 166 -19.75 -7.24 -11.16
C ASP A 166 -19.07 -7.31 -9.77
N LEU A 167 -18.14 -8.25 -9.59
CA LEU A 167 -17.37 -8.37 -8.34
C LEU A 167 -16.56 -7.11 -8.02
N ILE A 168 -15.89 -6.52 -9.02
CA ILE A 168 -15.14 -5.27 -8.85
C ILE A 168 -16.07 -4.15 -8.43
N ASN A 169 -17.22 -4.01 -9.09
CA ASN A 169 -18.22 -2.99 -8.76
C ASN A 169 -18.76 -3.17 -7.33
N VAL A 170 -19.07 -4.39 -6.91
CA VAL A 170 -19.56 -4.68 -5.55
C VAL A 170 -18.49 -4.33 -4.52
N CYS A 171 -17.25 -4.79 -4.73
CA CYS A 171 -16.14 -4.46 -3.83
C CYS A 171 -15.91 -2.94 -3.74
N ASP A 172 -15.91 -2.21 -4.86
CA ASP A 172 -15.73 -0.76 -4.84
C ASP A 172 -16.85 -0.04 -4.08
N VAL A 173 -18.11 -0.45 -4.27
CA VAL A 173 -19.25 0.11 -3.53
C VAL A 173 -19.16 -0.14 -2.04
N GLU A 174 -18.75 -1.34 -1.61
CA GLU A 174 -18.54 -1.65 -0.19
C GLU A 174 -17.51 -0.71 0.43
N TRP A 175 -16.42 -0.43 -0.27
CA TRP A 175 -15.38 0.47 0.20
C TRP A 175 -15.77 1.95 0.14
N VAL A 176 -16.57 2.37 -0.84
CA VAL A 176 -17.15 3.73 -0.89
C VAL A 176 -18.02 3.99 0.33
N ASN A 177 -18.88 3.06 0.71
CA ASN A 177 -19.72 3.18 1.91
C ASN A 177 -18.88 3.32 3.20
N LEU A 178 -17.79 2.56 3.32
CA LEU A 178 -16.86 2.67 4.45
C LEU A 178 -16.15 4.04 4.47
N ARG A 179 -15.76 4.59 3.32
CA ARG A 179 -15.18 5.93 3.18
C ARG A 179 -16.15 7.02 3.67
N GLU A 180 -17.42 6.94 3.27
CA GLU A 180 -18.45 7.89 3.70
C GLU A 180 -18.70 7.83 5.21
N ILE A 181 -18.79 6.64 5.79
CA ILE A 181 -18.94 6.45 7.24
C ILE A 181 -17.72 7.02 7.98
N HIS A 182 -16.52 6.81 7.47
CA HIS A 182 -15.30 7.34 8.06
C HIS A 182 -15.25 8.87 8.03
N GLN A 183 -15.65 9.48 6.90
CA GLN A 183 -15.73 10.94 6.77
C GLN A 183 -16.78 11.53 7.71
N GLN A 184 -17.95 10.91 7.83
CA GLN A 184 -19.00 11.35 8.75
C GLN A 184 -18.54 11.28 10.22
N LYS A 185 -17.86 10.22 10.63
CA LYS A 185 -17.29 10.11 11.99
C LYS A 185 -16.25 11.19 12.26
N LYS A 186 -15.39 11.52 11.29
CA LYS A 186 -14.38 12.58 11.42
C LYS A 186 -15.02 13.96 11.60
N LEU A 187 -16.12 14.24 10.87
CA LEU A 187 -16.89 15.49 11.00
C LEU A 187 -17.57 15.60 12.37
N THR A 188 -18.08 14.48 12.92
CA THR A 188 -18.73 14.46 14.23
C THR A 188 -17.73 14.70 15.37
N VAL A 189 -16.53 14.14 15.28
CA VAL A 189 -15.47 14.34 16.30
C VAL A 189 -14.96 15.79 16.29
N THR A 190 -14.78 16.39 15.12
CA THR A 190 -14.36 17.81 15.00
C THR A 190 -15.45 18.79 15.40
N GLY A 191 -16.74 18.41 15.36
CA GLY A 191 -17.87 19.22 15.81
C GLY A 191 -18.08 19.24 17.33
N LEU A 192 -17.42 18.34 18.09
CA LEU A 192 -17.52 18.27 19.53
C LEU A 192 -16.42 19.06 20.29
N THR A 193 -15.53 19.73 19.56
CA THR A 193 -14.41 20.52 20.12
C THR A 193 -14.67 22.03 20.12
N HIS A 194 -15.95 22.46 20.17
CA HIS A 194 -16.35 23.87 20.35
C HIS A 194 -17.21 24.05 21.59
#